data_e5f49deb5b9f0f68478a6ebb84f2da1c
#
_entry.id   e5f49deb5b9f0f68478a6ebb84f2da1c
#
_cell.length_a   1.000
_cell.length_b   1.000
_cell.length_c   1.000
_cell.angle_alpha   90.00
_cell.angle_beta   90.00
_cell.angle_gamma   90.00
#
_symmetry.space_group_name_H-M   'P 1'
#
loop_
_entity.id
_entity.type
_entity.pdbx_description
1 polymer ?
#
loop_
_entity_poly.entity_id
_entity_poly.type
_entity_poly.pdbx_seq_one_letter_code
_entity_poly.pdbx_strand_id
1 'polypeptide(L)'
;SLGLDNWVHGANGLLGGDIAVGDDVRSLTSESAIANRQSPTSQSLLTSAATKAVNIRGRDFRFRPDTGEFEATSGLTQQGRARDDFGNWFGCHNSTFAYHYPLPDRYLARNPHVPAPPPSVNLAASLARLNPISTPLERFNSPQSLNHVTSACGLGVYRDTLLGAGFSQNLFICEPVHNLVRRLVLTPSGVTFTAGKLADEATSEFLASTDNWFRPVQALTGPDGALWVVDMYRFVIEHPRWIPPDRLKTLDVRAGSDKGRIYRIYPQGAKLRPFNDLTK
;
A
#
# COMPACT_ATOMS: atom_id res chain seq x y z
N SER A 1 -0.93 -8.79 -1.55
CA SER A 1 -0.97 -9.19 -2.96
C SER A 1 -0.68 -10.68 -3.12
N LEU A 2 -1.45 -11.39 -3.94
CA LEU A 2 -1.26 -12.81 -4.23
C LEU A 2 -0.30 -12.96 -5.42
N GLY A 3 0.74 -13.80 -5.26
CA GLY A 3 1.62 -14.22 -6.34
C GLY A 3 1.01 -15.39 -7.12
N LEU A 4 1.49 -15.62 -8.35
CA LEU A 4 1.07 -16.78 -9.16
C LEU A 4 1.59 -18.12 -8.63
N ASP A 5 2.47 -18.09 -7.65
CA ASP A 5 3.13 -19.20 -6.97
C ASP A 5 2.47 -19.55 -5.62
N ASN A 6 1.22 -19.11 -5.41
CA ASN A 6 0.46 -19.25 -4.16
C ASN A 6 1.06 -18.50 -2.96
N TRP A 7 2.01 -17.60 -3.17
CA TRP A 7 2.50 -16.75 -2.12
C TRP A 7 1.62 -15.50 -1.95
N VAL A 8 1.26 -15.21 -0.73
CA VAL A 8 0.63 -13.93 -0.33
C VAL A 8 1.72 -12.97 0.11
N HIS A 9 1.82 -11.83 -0.56
CA HIS A 9 2.81 -10.80 -0.25
C HIS A 9 2.18 -9.68 0.57
N GLY A 10 2.86 -9.30 1.64
CA GLY A 10 2.44 -8.23 2.55
C GLY A 10 3.51 -7.15 2.69
N ALA A 11 3.03 -5.96 3.03
CA ALA A 11 3.84 -4.81 3.41
C ALA A 11 3.96 -4.76 4.93
N ASN A 12 5.14 -4.42 5.44
CA ASN A 12 5.40 -4.39 6.87
C ASN A 12 5.49 -2.97 7.46
N GLY A 13 5.73 -1.98 6.62
CA GLY A 13 6.04 -0.63 7.08
C GLY A 13 7.47 -0.49 7.61
N LEU A 14 7.73 0.64 8.28
CA LEU A 14 9.09 0.98 8.72
C LEU A 14 9.47 0.35 10.06
N LEU A 15 8.50 0.09 10.92
CA LEU A 15 8.79 -0.28 12.31
C LEU A 15 9.17 -1.74 12.46
N GLY A 16 8.61 -2.62 11.64
CA GLY A 16 8.98 -4.03 11.59
C GLY A 16 9.19 -4.70 12.95
N GLY A 17 9.53 -5.98 12.91
CA GLY A 17 9.78 -6.75 14.13
C GLY A 17 10.12 -8.19 13.78
N ASP A 18 10.09 -9.04 14.78
CA ASP A 18 10.23 -10.47 14.63
C ASP A 18 8.84 -11.12 14.57
N ILE A 19 8.63 -11.97 13.57
CA ILE A 19 7.44 -12.81 13.48
C ILE A 19 7.82 -14.22 13.86
N ALA A 20 7.12 -14.77 14.86
CA ALA A 20 7.25 -16.15 15.24
C ALA A 20 6.51 -17.03 14.23
N VAL A 21 7.24 -17.93 13.58
CA VAL A 21 6.69 -18.89 12.62
C VAL A 21 6.70 -20.27 13.28
N GLY A 22 5.52 -20.84 13.53
CA GLY A 22 5.37 -22.18 14.09
C GLY A 22 5.13 -23.21 13.00
N ASP A 23 5.45 -24.45 13.29
CA ASP A 23 5.26 -25.58 12.36
C ASP A 23 3.77 -25.92 12.11
N ASP A 24 2.85 -25.36 12.91
CA ASP A 24 1.41 -25.57 12.76
C ASP A 24 0.65 -24.22 12.71
N VAL A 25 0.39 -23.75 11.51
CA VAL A 25 -0.38 -22.50 11.24
C VAL A 25 -1.87 -22.69 11.56
N ARG A 26 -2.35 -23.90 11.76
CA ARG A 26 -3.76 -24.19 12.07
C ARG A 26 -4.20 -23.68 13.45
N SER A 27 -3.24 -23.32 14.32
CA SER A 27 -3.52 -22.78 15.66
C SER A 27 -3.65 -21.25 15.73
N LEU A 28 -3.41 -20.53 14.64
CA LEU A 28 -3.65 -19.07 14.58
C LEU A 28 -5.13 -18.81 14.33
N THR A 29 -5.96 -19.04 15.34
CA THR A 29 -7.33 -18.54 15.32
C THR A 29 -7.35 -17.02 15.48
N SER A 30 -8.35 -16.38 14.87
CA SER A 30 -8.50 -14.92 14.78
C SER A 30 -8.45 -14.15 16.12
N GLU A 31 -8.50 -14.84 17.24
CA GLU A 31 -8.42 -14.25 18.57
C GLU A 31 -7.00 -13.88 19.03
N SER A 32 -5.97 -14.56 18.55
CA SER A 32 -4.58 -14.28 18.95
C SER A 32 -3.96 -13.05 18.29
N ALA A 33 -4.49 -12.58 17.19
CA ALA A 33 -4.00 -11.39 16.50
C ALA A 33 -4.50 -10.07 17.10
N ILE A 34 -5.57 -10.10 17.90
CA ILE A 34 -6.19 -8.91 18.53
C ILE A 34 -5.75 -8.75 20.00
N ALA A 35 -5.28 -9.82 20.64
CA ALA A 35 -4.97 -9.84 22.08
C ALA A 35 -3.66 -9.17 22.49
N ASN A 36 -2.84 -8.66 21.58
CA ASN A 36 -1.50 -8.14 21.89
C ASN A 36 -1.47 -6.64 22.23
N ARG A 37 -2.53 -6.13 22.82
CA ARG A 37 -2.54 -4.80 23.46
C ARG A 37 -3.22 -4.85 24.82
N GLN A 38 -2.58 -5.46 25.82
CA GLN A 38 -2.57 -5.06 27.23
C GLN A 38 -2.19 -6.23 28.14
N SER A 39 -1.23 -5.95 29.00
CA SER A 39 -0.83 -6.64 30.26
C SER A 39 0.23 -7.75 30.16
N PRO A 40 1.25 -7.66 31.05
CA PRO A 40 2.34 -8.61 31.13
C PRO A 40 2.04 -9.71 32.17
N THR A 41 1.01 -10.53 31.97
CA THR A 41 0.77 -11.72 32.78
C THR A 41 -0.16 -12.71 32.06
N SER A 42 0.39 -13.44 31.13
CA SER A 42 -0.04 -14.82 30.84
C SER A 42 1.03 -15.53 30.02
N GLN A 43 2.10 -15.92 30.70
CA GLN A 43 2.84 -17.11 30.33
C GLN A 43 1.94 -18.31 30.56
N SER A 44 1.39 -18.90 29.54
CA SER A 44 0.92 -20.28 29.62
C SER A 44 0.86 -20.93 28.23
N LEU A 45 1.73 -21.93 28.07
CA LEU A 45 1.51 -23.11 27.23
C LEU A 45 1.55 -22.91 25.72
N LEU A 46 2.70 -22.46 25.22
CA LEU A 46 3.17 -22.91 23.92
C LEU A 46 4.17 -24.06 24.15
N THR A 47 3.69 -25.28 24.07
CA THR A 47 4.52 -26.48 24.05
C THR A 47 5.41 -26.43 22.83
N SER A 48 6.68 -26.47 23.09
CA SER A 48 7.88 -26.60 22.29
C SER A 48 7.79 -27.26 20.90
N ALA A 49 7.27 -26.53 19.91
CA ALA A 49 7.81 -26.61 18.55
C ALA A 49 8.80 -25.47 18.40
N ALA A 50 9.96 -25.72 17.83
CA ALA A 50 11.00 -24.69 17.67
C ALA A 50 10.48 -23.56 16.78
N THR A 51 10.01 -22.50 17.41
CA THR A 51 9.45 -21.32 16.71
C THR A 51 10.61 -20.55 16.11
N LYS A 52 10.78 -20.60 14.79
CA LYS A 52 11.78 -19.81 14.09
C LYS A 52 11.31 -18.36 14.03
N ALA A 53 12.04 -17.46 14.65
CA ALA A 53 11.79 -16.02 14.50
C ALA A 53 12.32 -15.52 13.15
N VAL A 54 11.47 -14.86 12.37
CA VAL A 54 11.87 -14.20 11.12
C VAL A 54 11.84 -12.71 11.34
N ASN A 55 13.00 -12.05 11.26
CA ASN A 55 13.10 -10.61 11.36
C ASN A 55 12.64 -9.95 10.06
N ILE A 56 11.64 -9.08 10.15
CA ILE A 56 11.07 -8.34 9.02
C ILE A 56 11.30 -6.83 9.10
N ARG A 57 12.19 -6.37 9.99
CA ARG A 57 12.51 -4.93 10.08
C ARG A 57 13.10 -4.42 8.76
N GLY A 58 12.48 -3.37 8.20
CA GLY A 58 12.91 -2.79 6.93
C GLY A 58 12.74 -3.71 5.72
N ARG A 59 11.85 -4.68 5.80
CA ARG A 59 11.54 -5.65 4.75
C ARG A 59 10.06 -5.85 4.62
N ASP A 60 9.62 -6.19 3.42
CA ASP A 60 8.30 -6.77 3.21
C ASP A 60 8.36 -8.27 3.53
N PHE A 61 7.23 -8.94 3.47
CA PHE A 61 7.15 -10.38 3.74
C PHE A 61 6.25 -11.09 2.74
N ARG A 62 6.36 -12.40 2.71
CA ARG A 62 5.42 -13.27 2.01
C ARG A 62 5.18 -14.54 2.82
N PHE A 63 4.02 -15.14 2.62
CA PHE A 63 3.68 -16.40 3.26
C PHE A 63 2.82 -17.26 2.34
N ARG A 64 2.83 -18.55 2.58
CA ARG A 64 1.97 -19.53 1.91
C ARG A 64 0.88 -20.00 2.87
N PRO A 65 -0.38 -19.71 2.57
CA PRO A 65 -1.50 -20.11 3.44
C PRO A 65 -1.67 -21.62 3.55
N ASP A 66 -1.27 -22.37 2.51
CA ASP A 66 -1.40 -23.82 2.41
C ASP A 66 -0.35 -24.58 3.23
N THR A 67 0.88 -24.07 3.31
CA THR A 67 2.00 -24.75 3.99
C THR A 67 2.44 -24.04 5.27
N GLY A 68 2.03 -22.80 5.49
CA GLY A 68 2.50 -22.00 6.61
C GLY A 68 3.91 -21.43 6.44
N GLU A 69 4.55 -21.65 5.30
CA GLU A 69 5.85 -21.05 5.02
C GLU A 69 5.77 -19.53 5.09
N PHE A 70 6.72 -18.94 5.79
CA PHE A 70 6.84 -17.48 5.95
C PHE A 70 8.27 -17.04 5.74
N GLU A 71 8.48 -15.99 4.96
CA GLU A 71 9.81 -15.41 4.75
C GLU A 71 9.76 -13.89 4.54
N ALA A 72 10.84 -13.22 4.96
CA ALA A 72 11.08 -11.84 4.59
C ALA A 72 11.42 -11.74 3.10
N THR A 73 11.02 -10.65 2.47
CA THR A 73 11.36 -10.39 1.06
C THR A 73 11.80 -8.94 0.89
N SER A 74 12.49 -8.67 -0.22
CA SER A 74 12.89 -7.30 -0.56
C SER A 74 11.68 -6.39 -0.67
N GLY A 75 11.83 -5.20 -0.13
CA GLY A 75 10.82 -4.17 -0.09
C GLY A 75 10.93 -3.33 1.17
N LEU A 76 10.48 -2.11 1.07
CA LEU A 76 10.30 -1.17 2.18
C LEU A 76 8.96 -0.49 1.99
N THR A 77 7.94 -1.31 1.78
CA THR A 77 6.59 -0.83 1.51
C THR A 77 5.90 -0.48 2.82
N GLN A 78 5.41 0.71 2.95
CA GLN A 78 4.62 1.08 4.11
C GLN A 78 3.17 0.60 3.96
N GLN A 79 2.56 0.86 2.80
CA GLN A 79 1.21 0.40 2.48
C GLN A 79 1.00 0.37 0.97
N GLY A 80 0.60 -0.77 0.44
CA GLY A 80 0.33 -0.94 -0.98
C GLY A 80 1.52 -1.50 -1.76
N ARG A 81 1.61 -2.83 -1.78
CA ARG A 81 2.53 -3.58 -2.62
C ARG A 81 1.75 -4.18 -3.78
N ALA A 82 2.20 -3.95 -5.00
CA ALA A 82 1.56 -4.44 -6.20
C ALA A 82 2.56 -5.06 -7.17
N ARG A 83 2.03 -5.88 -8.08
CA ARG A 83 2.79 -6.57 -9.12
C ARG A 83 2.17 -6.29 -10.48
N ASP A 84 3.01 -6.07 -11.49
CA ASP A 84 2.57 -6.03 -12.87
C ASP A 84 2.43 -7.44 -13.49
N ASP A 85 2.04 -7.51 -14.76
CA ASP A 85 1.89 -8.78 -15.49
C ASP A 85 3.22 -9.43 -15.86
N PHE A 86 4.33 -8.69 -15.77
CA PHE A 86 5.68 -9.15 -16.11
C PHE A 86 6.47 -9.63 -14.90
N GLY A 87 5.89 -9.52 -13.70
CA GLY A 87 6.51 -9.98 -12.47
C GLY A 87 7.28 -8.92 -11.70
N ASN A 88 7.25 -7.67 -12.14
CA ASN A 88 7.87 -6.56 -11.42
C ASN A 88 7.06 -6.19 -10.19
N TRP A 89 7.73 -5.95 -9.07
CA TRP A 89 7.12 -5.57 -7.81
C TRP A 89 7.33 -4.10 -7.51
N PHE A 90 6.25 -3.45 -7.13
CA PHE A 90 6.22 -2.04 -6.78
C PHE A 90 5.64 -1.85 -5.38
N GLY A 91 6.05 -0.76 -4.72
CA GLY A 91 5.50 -0.34 -3.45
C GLY A 91 5.58 1.17 -3.28
N CYS A 92 4.95 1.69 -2.26
CA CYS A 92 5.01 3.10 -1.91
C CYS A 92 5.30 3.29 -0.41
N HIS A 93 5.69 4.50 -0.10
CA HIS A 93 5.94 4.96 1.25
C HIS A 93 5.23 6.30 1.44
N ASN A 94 4.87 6.68 2.65
CA ASN A 94 4.11 7.89 2.91
C ASN A 94 4.63 9.14 2.19
N SER A 95 5.94 9.29 2.03
CA SER A 95 6.59 10.44 1.37
C SER A 95 7.08 10.18 -0.06
N THR A 96 6.84 8.97 -0.60
CA THR A 96 7.34 8.56 -1.92
C THR A 96 6.32 7.68 -2.62
N PHE A 97 5.91 8.10 -3.80
CA PHE A 97 4.83 7.45 -4.53
C PHE A 97 5.18 6.06 -5.06
N ALA A 98 6.41 5.82 -5.49
CA ALA A 98 6.74 4.55 -6.12
C ALA A 98 8.18 4.12 -5.92
N TYR A 99 8.34 2.87 -5.52
CA TYR A 99 9.57 2.10 -5.55
C TYR A 99 9.39 0.88 -6.44
N HIS A 100 10.47 0.46 -7.07
CA HIS A 100 10.59 -0.83 -7.73
C HIS A 100 11.50 -1.74 -6.90
N TYR A 101 11.16 -3.01 -6.80
CA TYR A 101 11.92 -4.06 -6.12
C TYR A 101 12.42 -5.06 -7.17
N PRO A 102 13.54 -4.79 -7.85
CA PRO A 102 13.97 -5.56 -9.04
C PRO A 102 14.38 -6.99 -8.73
N LEU A 103 14.88 -7.25 -7.52
CA LEU A 103 15.37 -8.57 -7.13
C LEU A 103 14.77 -9.05 -5.82
N PRO A 104 14.35 -10.32 -5.73
CA PRO A 104 14.03 -10.96 -4.47
C PRO A 104 15.23 -10.99 -3.50
N ASP A 105 14.93 -10.94 -2.21
CA ASP A 105 15.91 -10.89 -1.12
C ASP A 105 16.94 -12.02 -1.19
N ARG A 106 16.51 -13.22 -1.57
CA ARG A 106 17.41 -14.39 -1.71
C ARG A 106 18.55 -14.18 -2.72
N TYR A 107 18.38 -13.30 -3.70
CA TYR A 107 19.46 -12.95 -4.62
C TYR A 107 20.34 -11.85 -4.06
N LEU A 108 19.76 -10.88 -3.35
CA LEU A 108 20.49 -9.80 -2.73
C LEU A 108 21.40 -10.30 -1.59
N ALA A 109 20.91 -11.22 -0.78
CA ALA A 109 21.63 -11.81 0.35
C ALA A 109 22.46 -13.06 0.00
N ARG A 110 22.63 -13.37 -1.30
CA ARG A 110 23.27 -14.63 -1.74
C ARG A 110 24.71 -14.77 -1.30
N ASN A 111 25.46 -13.66 -1.29
CA ASN A 111 26.86 -13.66 -0.85
C ASN A 111 26.94 -12.97 0.53
N PRO A 112 27.16 -13.75 1.62
CA PRO A 112 27.23 -13.18 2.96
C PRO A 112 28.49 -12.35 3.22
N HIS A 113 29.49 -12.42 2.33
CA HIS A 113 30.76 -11.70 2.45
C HIS A 113 30.74 -10.34 1.75
N VAL A 114 29.68 -10.00 1.04
CA VAL A 114 29.52 -8.73 0.33
C VAL A 114 28.24 -8.04 0.82
N PRO A 115 28.30 -6.76 1.18
CA PRO A 115 27.10 -6.00 1.53
C PRO A 115 26.07 -6.10 0.40
N ALA A 116 24.83 -6.43 0.75
CA ALA A 116 23.72 -6.47 -0.22
C ALA A 116 23.51 -5.07 -0.81
N PRO A 117 23.25 -4.97 -2.13
CA PRO A 117 22.86 -3.70 -2.72
C PRO A 117 21.47 -3.25 -2.19
N PRO A 118 21.11 -1.97 -2.33
CA PRO A 118 19.80 -1.49 -1.94
C PRO A 118 18.68 -2.34 -2.55
N PRO A 119 17.69 -2.79 -1.77
CA PRO A 119 16.65 -3.70 -2.24
C PRO A 119 15.60 -3.02 -3.13
N SER A 120 15.64 -1.69 -3.19
CA SER A 120 14.63 -0.88 -3.89
C SER A 120 15.27 0.22 -4.72
N VAL A 121 14.59 0.57 -5.81
CA VAL A 121 14.91 1.72 -6.63
C VAL A 121 13.76 2.72 -6.51
N ASN A 122 14.08 3.96 -6.16
CA ASN A 122 13.08 5.03 -6.13
C ASN A 122 12.75 5.45 -7.57
N LEU A 123 11.48 5.37 -7.94
CA LEU A 123 11.01 5.68 -9.30
C LEU A 123 10.49 7.11 -9.45
N ALA A 124 10.12 7.77 -8.36
CA ALA A 124 9.55 9.10 -8.35
C ALA A 124 10.20 9.97 -7.29
N ALA A 125 10.24 11.27 -7.51
CA ALA A 125 10.81 12.21 -6.54
C ALA A 125 10.14 12.07 -5.16
N SER A 126 10.95 12.01 -4.11
CA SER A 126 10.45 12.09 -2.74
C SER A 126 9.87 13.47 -2.48
N LEU A 127 8.86 13.56 -1.62
CA LEU A 127 8.14 14.80 -1.30
C LEU A 127 7.61 15.52 -2.56
N ALA A 128 7.17 14.75 -3.57
CA ALA A 128 6.67 15.29 -4.82
C ALA A 128 5.50 16.26 -4.58
N ARG A 129 5.46 17.34 -5.38
CA ARG A 129 4.38 18.31 -5.32
C ARG A 129 3.06 17.71 -5.83
N LEU A 130 1.96 18.13 -5.20
CA LEU A 130 0.60 17.69 -5.47
C LEU A 130 -0.23 18.84 -6.04
N ASN A 131 -1.31 18.47 -6.73
CA ASN A 131 -2.31 19.41 -7.27
C ASN A 131 -3.70 19.04 -6.72
N PRO A 132 -3.95 19.21 -5.40
CA PRO A 132 -5.26 18.95 -4.81
C PRO A 132 -6.26 20.01 -5.28
N ILE A 133 -7.55 19.63 -5.33
CA ILE A 133 -8.66 20.54 -5.59
C ILE A 133 -9.56 20.73 -4.36
N SER A 134 -9.28 20.01 -3.28
CA SER A 134 -9.95 20.22 -1.98
C SER A 134 -9.48 21.53 -1.35
N THR A 135 -10.34 22.13 -0.52
CA THR A 135 -9.94 23.26 0.30
C THR A 135 -8.78 22.85 1.20
N PRO A 136 -7.65 23.57 1.18
CA PRO A 136 -6.54 23.25 2.06
C PRO A 136 -6.99 23.31 3.51
N LEU A 137 -6.94 22.18 4.19
CA LEU A 137 -7.10 22.11 5.63
C LEU A 137 -5.72 22.20 6.27
N GLU A 138 -5.66 22.93 7.37
CA GLU A 138 -4.46 22.92 8.19
C GLU A 138 -4.16 21.46 8.63
N ARG A 139 -2.98 20.99 8.30
CA ARG A 139 -2.58 19.64 8.72
C ARG A 139 -2.30 19.63 10.22
N PHE A 140 -2.84 18.61 10.88
CA PHE A 140 -2.75 18.52 12.33
C PHE A 140 -1.32 18.26 12.82
N ASN A 141 -0.53 17.54 12.04
CA ASN A 141 0.80 17.07 12.46
C ASN A 141 1.98 17.58 11.63
N SER A 142 1.74 18.19 10.48
CA SER A 142 2.82 18.63 9.58
C SER A 142 2.36 19.77 8.65
N PRO A 143 2.17 20.99 9.16
CA PRO A 143 1.70 22.11 8.37
C PRO A 143 2.58 22.44 7.15
N GLN A 144 3.90 22.22 7.27
CA GLN A 144 4.89 22.52 6.22
C GLN A 144 4.79 21.59 5.00
N SER A 145 4.13 20.47 5.11
CA SER A 145 4.00 19.50 4.03
C SER A 145 2.74 19.68 3.17
N LEU A 146 2.08 20.84 3.30
CA LEU A 146 0.95 21.20 2.44
C LEU A 146 1.33 21.13 0.96
N ASN A 147 0.48 20.47 0.15
CA ASN A 147 0.70 20.20 -1.27
C ASN A 147 1.96 19.41 -1.61
N HIS A 148 2.47 18.63 -0.67
CA HIS A 148 3.51 17.64 -0.90
C HIS A 148 3.04 16.27 -0.43
N VAL A 149 3.53 15.23 -1.08
CA VAL A 149 3.17 13.85 -0.72
C VAL A 149 3.62 13.52 0.70
N THR A 150 2.70 13.03 1.51
CA THR A 150 2.96 12.70 2.92
C THR A 150 2.18 11.49 3.41
N SER A 151 1.28 10.96 2.60
CA SER A 151 0.44 9.82 2.96
C SER A 151 0.22 8.86 1.80
N ALA A 152 1.18 8.80 0.85
CA ALA A 152 1.07 7.90 -0.28
C ALA A 152 0.85 6.46 0.19
N CYS A 153 -0.20 5.82 -0.33
CA CYS A 153 -0.61 4.48 0.06
C CYS A 153 -1.41 3.80 -1.05
N GLY A 154 -1.73 2.52 -0.85
CA GLY A 154 -2.66 1.79 -1.69
C GLY A 154 -2.25 1.74 -3.17
N LEU A 155 -0.94 1.68 -3.45
CA LEU A 155 -0.42 1.56 -4.80
C LEU A 155 -1.00 0.33 -5.48
N GLY A 156 -1.55 0.51 -6.67
CA GLY A 156 -1.97 -0.54 -7.58
C GLY A 156 -1.38 -0.36 -8.98
N VAL A 157 -1.17 -1.46 -9.68
CA VAL A 157 -0.88 -1.49 -11.10
C VAL A 157 -2.18 -1.71 -11.84
N TYR A 158 -2.52 -0.85 -12.79
CA TYR A 158 -3.71 -1.06 -13.62
C TYR A 158 -3.39 -2.08 -14.71
N ARG A 159 -4.06 -3.24 -14.65
CA ARG A 159 -3.76 -4.42 -15.45
C ARG A 159 -4.89 -4.74 -16.45
N ASP A 160 -5.48 -3.71 -17.01
CA ASP A 160 -6.60 -3.82 -17.96
C ASP A 160 -6.48 -2.80 -19.08
N THR A 161 -7.36 -2.91 -20.08
CA THR A 161 -7.43 -2.00 -21.23
C THR A 161 -8.70 -1.15 -21.26
N LEU A 162 -9.63 -1.32 -20.31
CA LEU A 162 -10.90 -0.61 -20.30
C LEU A 162 -10.75 0.92 -20.22
N LEU A 163 -9.76 1.41 -19.47
CA LEU A 163 -9.42 2.84 -19.42
C LEU A 163 -8.73 3.35 -20.69
N GLY A 164 -8.38 2.45 -21.59
CA GLY A 164 -7.59 2.73 -22.80
C GLY A 164 -6.16 2.19 -22.69
N ALA A 165 -5.53 1.92 -23.83
CA ALA A 165 -4.19 1.31 -23.91
C ALA A 165 -3.12 2.12 -23.17
N GLY A 166 -3.22 3.46 -23.17
CA GLY A 166 -2.28 4.34 -22.49
C GLY A 166 -2.33 4.28 -20.96
N PHE A 167 -3.29 3.52 -20.36
CA PHE A 167 -3.41 3.34 -18.93
C PHE A 167 -2.89 1.99 -18.43
N SER A 168 -2.77 1.01 -19.33
CA SER A 168 -2.30 -0.33 -18.98
C SER A 168 -0.88 -0.27 -18.41
N GLN A 169 -0.65 -1.04 -17.34
CA GLN A 169 0.61 -1.13 -16.56
C GLN A 169 1.04 0.18 -15.87
N ASN A 170 0.18 1.20 -15.82
CA ASN A 170 0.46 2.39 -15.04
C ASN A 170 0.21 2.16 -13.56
N LEU A 171 0.92 2.93 -12.74
CA LEU A 171 0.75 2.93 -11.30
C LEU A 171 -0.33 3.94 -10.89
N PHE A 172 -1.21 3.53 -9.98
CA PHE A 172 -2.18 4.39 -9.33
C PHE A 172 -1.94 4.37 -7.85
N ILE A 173 -1.71 5.53 -7.26
CA ILE A 173 -1.32 5.66 -5.85
C ILE A 173 -2.24 6.66 -5.17
N CYS A 174 -2.82 6.23 -4.05
CA CYS A 174 -3.68 7.06 -3.23
C CYS A 174 -2.86 8.02 -2.38
N GLU A 175 -3.41 9.20 -2.18
CA GLU A 175 -2.87 10.21 -1.26
C GLU A 175 -4.04 10.81 -0.44
N PRO A 176 -4.43 10.16 0.65
CA PRO A 176 -5.65 10.47 1.36
C PRO A 176 -5.63 11.82 2.08
N VAL A 177 -4.47 12.36 2.46
CA VAL A 177 -4.41 13.67 3.12
C VAL A 177 -4.83 14.79 2.18
N HIS A 178 -4.48 14.67 0.90
CA HIS A 178 -4.81 15.67 -0.12
C HIS A 178 -5.99 15.26 -1.02
N ASN A 179 -6.74 14.20 -0.65
CA ASN A 179 -8.00 13.78 -1.29
C ASN A 179 -7.83 13.45 -2.79
N LEU A 180 -6.78 12.69 -3.14
CA LEU A 180 -6.46 12.42 -4.54
C LEU A 180 -5.88 11.03 -4.78
N VAL A 181 -5.92 10.63 -6.05
CA VAL A 181 -5.19 9.47 -6.60
C VAL A 181 -4.29 9.98 -7.72
N ARG A 182 -3.00 9.69 -7.62
CA ARG A 182 -2.00 10.00 -8.65
C ARG A 182 -1.82 8.83 -9.59
N ARG A 183 -1.73 9.14 -10.88
CA ARG A 183 -1.26 8.23 -11.92
C ARG A 183 0.22 8.50 -12.19
N LEU A 184 1.00 7.43 -12.33
CA LEU A 184 2.37 7.50 -12.82
C LEU A 184 2.55 6.52 -13.98
N VAL A 185 3.14 7.02 -15.04
CA VAL A 185 3.51 6.21 -16.22
C VAL A 185 4.92 5.68 -16.03
N LEU A 186 5.07 4.37 -16.21
CA LEU A 186 6.37 3.71 -16.13
C LEU A 186 7.09 3.80 -17.47
N THR A 187 8.35 4.21 -17.44
CA THR A 187 9.26 4.18 -18.59
C THR A 187 10.43 3.27 -18.27
N PRO A 188 10.70 2.22 -19.06
CA PRO A 188 11.84 1.34 -18.85
C PRO A 188 13.17 2.12 -18.81
N SER A 189 14.03 1.76 -17.85
CA SER A 189 15.37 2.35 -17.69
C SER A 189 16.36 1.27 -17.23
N GLY A 190 17.03 0.64 -18.18
CA GLY A 190 17.89 -0.51 -17.91
C GLY A 190 17.11 -1.68 -17.32
N VAL A 191 17.49 -2.12 -16.12
CA VAL A 191 16.83 -3.23 -15.39
C VAL A 191 15.70 -2.75 -14.47
N THR A 192 15.34 -1.49 -14.53
CA THR A 192 14.32 -0.85 -13.71
C THR A 192 13.47 0.10 -14.54
N PHE A 193 12.84 1.06 -13.91
CA PHE A 193 11.99 2.07 -14.52
C PHE A 193 12.29 3.46 -13.96
N THR A 194 11.84 4.47 -14.69
CA THR A 194 11.48 5.77 -14.12
C THR A 194 9.97 5.89 -14.13
N ALA A 195 9.40 6.70 -13.23
CA ALA A 195 7.98 6.95 -13.19
C ALA A 195 7.69 8.45 -13.15
N GLY A 196 6.73 8.89 -13.97
CA GLY A 196 6.39 10.30 -14.08
C GLY A 196 4.94 10.52 -14.49
N LYS A 197 4.48 11.76 -14.34
CA LYS A 197 3.21 12.24 -14.90
C LYS A 197 3.38 12.52 -16.38
N LEU A 198 2.29 12.39 -17.13
CA LEU A 198 2.25 12.91 -18.50
C LEU A 198 2.24 14.44 -18.48
N ALA A 199 2.67 15.02 -19.59
CA ALA A 199 2.76 16.50 -19.71
C ALA A 199 1.39 17.17 -19.57
N ASP A 200 0.33 16.57 -20.08
CA ASP A 200 -1.05 17.05 -19.98
C ASP A 200 -1.66 16.89 -18.58
N GLU A 201 -1.06 16.03 -17.74
CA GLU A 201 -1.43 15.85 -16.33
C GLU A 201 -0.55 16.67 -15.37
N ALA A 202 0.39 17.48 -15.86
CA ALA A 202 1.40 18.16 -15.03
C ALA A 202 0.80 19.00 -13.90
N THR A 203 -0.34 19.64 -14.13
CA THR A 203 -1.03 20.54 -13.19
C THR A 203 -2.31 19.96 -12.60
N SER A 204 -2.63 18.70 -12.86
CA SER A 204 -3.82 18.00 -12.36
C SER A 204 -3.45 16.66 -11.74
N GLU A 205 -4.37 16.01 -11.07
CA GLU A 205 -4.23 14.62 -10.63
C GLU A 205 -5.23 13.74 -11.38
N PHE A 206 -4.96 12.46 -11.48
CA PHE A 206 -5.85 11.52 -12.17
C PHE A 206 -7.27 11.54 -11.59
N LEU A 207 -7.37 11.52 -10.27
CA LEU A 207 -8.61 11.67 -9.53
C LEU A 207 -8.35 12.60 -8.35
N ALA A 208 -9.21 13.58 -8.14
CA ALA A 208 -9.17 14.45 -6.98
C ALA A 208 -10.60 14.82 -6.57
N SER A 209 -10.82 15.11 -5.30
CA SER A 209 -12.11 15.51 -4.77
C SER A 209 -12.04 16.84 -4.04
N THR A 210 -13.10 17.63 -4.14
CA THR A 210 -13.30 18.81 -3.29
C THR A 210 -13.81 18.46 -1.90
N ASP A 211 -14.27 17.23 -1.70
CA ASP A 211 -14.73 16.70 -0.42
C ASP A 211 -13.55 16.28 0.44
N ASN A 212 -13.30 17.01 1.52
CA ASN A 212 -12.22 16.73 2.47
C ASN A 212 -12.37 15.40 3.23
N TRP A 213 -13.52 14.76 3.14
CA TRP A 213 -13.76 13.43 3.70
C TRP A 213 -13.36 12.30 2.75
N PHE A 214 -13.13 12.61 1.48
CA PHE A 214 -12.61 11.65 0.51
C PHE A 214 -11.19 11.24 0.91
N ARG A 215 -11.04 9.98 1.33
CA ARG A 215 -9.76 9.41 1.79
C ARG A 215 -9.46 8.13 1.03
N PRO A 216 -8.99 8.24 -0.21
CA PRO A 216 -8.66 7.06 -0.99
C PRO A 216 -7.49 6.32 -0.33
N VAL A 217 -7.62 5.01 -0.15
CA VAL A 217 -6.63 4.18 0.56
C VAL A 217 -6.16 2.98 -0.24
N GLN A 218 -6.83 2.64 -1.32
CA GLN A 218 -6.42 1.57 -2.22
C GLN A 218 -6.94 1.84 -3.63
N ALA A 219 -6.09 1.63 -4.64
CA ALA A 219 -6.46 1.62 -6.05
C ALA A 219 -6.07 0.27 -6.67
N LEU A 220 -6.99 -0.38 -7.39
CA LEU A 220 -6.71 -1.67 -8.05
C LEU A 220 -7.62 -1.90 -9.26
N THR A 221 -7.16 -2.76 -10.16
CA THR A 221 -7.97 -3.22 -11.29
C THR A 221 -9.11 -4.09 -10.77
N GLY A 222 -10.33 -3.69 -11.04
CA GLY A 222 -11.50 -4.47 -10.71
C GLY A 222 -11.75 -5.63 -11.70
N PRO A 223 -12.56 -6.62 -11.31
CA PRO A 223 -12.86 -7.77 -12.16
C PRO A 223 -13.66 -7.39 -13.42
N ASP A 224 -14.30 -6.24 -13.40
CA ASP A 224 -15.05 -5.65 -14.51
C ASP A 224 -14.20 -4.80 -15.48
N GLY A 225 -12.90 -4.66 -15.18
CA GLY A 225 -11.94 -3.86 -15.93
C GLY A 225 -11.84 -2.41 -15.48
N ALA A 226 -12.75 -1.92 -14.64
CA ALA A 226 -12.66 -0.58 -14.08
C ALA A 226 -11.49 -0.44 -13.10
N LEU A 227 -11.02 0.76 -12.88
CA LEU A 227 -10.17 1.07 -11.72
C LEU A 227 -11.06 1.24 -10.49
N TRP A 228 -10.88 0.38 -9.49
CA TRP A 228 -11.58 0.48 -8.23
C TRP A 228 -10.76 1.25 -7.22
N VAL A 229 -11.41 2.22 -6.57
CA VAL A 229 -10.78 3.05 -5.53
C VAL A 229 -11.58 2.90 -4.25
N VAL A 230 -10.92 2.41 -3.22
CA VAL A 230 -11.49 2.30 -1.87
C VAL A 230 -11.31 3.62 -1.15
N ASP A 231 -12.41 4.19 -0.70
CA ASP A 231 -12.47 5.44 0.06
C ASP A 231 -12.87 5.14 1.51
N MET A 232 -11.98 5.42 2.43
CA MET A 232 -12.22 5.23 3.86
C MET A 232 -13.29 6.19 4.41
N TYR A 233 -13.45 7.35 3.77
CA TYR A 233 -14.40 8.41 4.11
C TYR A 233 -14.32 8.84 5.57
N ARG A 234 -13.26 9.53 5.91
CA ARG A 234 -12.94 10.02 7.25
C ARG A 234 -12.56 11.49 7.22
N PHE A 235 -12.96 12.25 8.22
CA PHE A 235 -12.45 13.61 8.36
C PHE A 235 -11.02 13.59 8.92
N VAL A 236 -10.80 12.89 10.03
CA VAL A 236 -9.49 12.73 10.66
C VAL A 236 -8.91 11.37 10.28
N ILE A 237 -7.69 11.36 9.77
CA ILE A 237 -6.93 10.14 9.43
C ILE A 237 -5.62 10.03 10.20
N GLU A 238 -5.19 11.12 10.82
CA GLU A 238 -4.01 11.14 11.67
C GLU A 238 -4.25 10.34 12.95
N HIS A 239 -3.23 9.61 13.38
CA HIS A 239 -3.29 8.92 14.66
C HIS A 239 -3.34 9.96 15.79
N PRO A 240 -4.27 9.84 16.76
CA PRO A 240 -4.47 10.84 17.83
C PRO A 240 -3.19 11.23 18.59
N ARG A 241 -2.24 10.30 18.73
CA ARG A 241 -0.93 10.56 19.35
C ARG A 241 -0.14 11.70 18.69
N TRP A 242 -0.38 11.92 17.39
CA TRP A 242 0.36 12.91 16.60
C TRP A 242 -0.38 14.22 16.42
N ILE A 243 -1.61 14.31 16.95
CA ILE A 243 -2.41 15.53 16.90
C ILE A 243 -2.08 16.36 18.16
N PRO A 244 -1.79 17.66 18.03
CA PRO A 244 -1.57 18.52 19.17
C PRO A 244 -2.75 18.46 20.17
N PRO A 245 -2.50 18.38 21.50
CA PRO A 245 -3.54 18.13 22.50
C PRO A 245 -4.72 19.13 22.45
N ASP A 246 -4.46 20.39 22.16
CA ASP A 246 -5.53 21.41 22.08
C ASP A 246 -6.43 21.22 20.86
N ARG A 247 -5.87 20.81 19.74
CA ARG A 247 -6.64 20.43 18.55
C ARG A 247 -7.46 19.16 18.80
N LEU A 248 -6.84 18.18 19.45
CA LEU A 248 -7.49 16.90 19.72
C LEU A 248 -8.78 17.04 20.55
N LYS A 249 -8.85 18.02 21.46
CA LYS A 249 -10.04 18.29 22.28
C LYS A 249 -11.27 18.69 21.44
N THR A 250 -11.08 19.24 20.26
CA THR A 250 -12.16 19.76 19.40
C THR A 250 -12.48 18.85 18.23
N LEU A 251 -11.77 17.73 18.09
CA LEU A 251 -11.92 16.83 16.95
C LEU A 251 -12.63 15.54 17.35
N ASP A 252 -13.66 15.19 16.58
CA ASP A 252 -14.16 13.81 16.59
C ASP A 252 -13.27 12.93 15.70
N VAL A 253 -12.28 12.29 16.34
CA VAL A 253 -11.31 11.42 15.65
C VAL A 253 -11.95 10.15 15.07
N ARG A 254 -13.22 9.87 15.41
CA ARG A 254 -13.98 8.75 14.86
C ARG A 254 -15.04 9.15 13.87
N ALA A 255 -15.15 10.43 13.54
CA ALA A 255 -16.12 10.91 12.56
C ALA A 255 -16.06 10.10 11.26
N GLY A 256 -17.17 9.47 10.89
CA GLY A 256 -17.29 8.59 9.74
C GLY A 256 -16.86 7.13 10.00
N SER A 257 -16.69 6.66 11.26
CA SER A 257 -16.27 5.28 11.56
C SER A 257 -17.26 4.22 11.06
N ASP A 258 -18.48 4.61 10.78
CA ASP A 258 -19.56 3.79 10.21
C ASP A 258 -19.68 3.93 8.67
N LYS A 259 -18.75 4.64 8.02
CA LYS A 259 -18.82 4.98 6.59
C LYS A 259 -17.64 4.41 5.83
N GLY A 260 -17.83 4.30 4.52
CA GLY A 260 -16.83 3.88 3.56
C GLY A 260 -17.47 3.78 2.19
N ARG A 261 -16.67 3.93 1.13
CA ARG A 261 -17.18 3.88 -0.25
C ARG A 261 -16.18 3.14 -1.13
N ILE A 262 -16.69 2.55 -2.22
CA ILE A 262 -15.86 2.00 -3.28
C ILE A 262 -16.33 2.65 -4.58
N TYR A 263 -15.43 3.35 -5.24
CA TYR A 263 -15.68 3.93 -6.54
C TYR A 263 -15.20 3.00 -7.65
N ARG A 264 -15.93 2.97 -8.75
CA ARG A 264 -15.50 2.39 -10.02
C ARG A 264 -15.28 3.50 -11.03
N ILE A 265 -14.07 3.59 -11.56
CA ILE A 265 -13.67 4.61 -12.51
C ILE A 265 -13.47 3.94 -13.87
N TYR A 266 -14.23 4.40 -14.86
CA TYR A 266 -14.20 3.90 -16.23
C TYR A 266 -14.67 4.98 -17.20
N PRO A 267 -14.34 4.92 -18.50
CA PRO A 267 -14.75 5.91 -19.48
C PRO A 267 -16.29 5.93 -19.63
N GLN A 268 -16.83 7.13 -19.84
CA GLN A 268 -18.25 7.29 -20.10
C GLN A 268 -18.66 6.47 -21.32
N GLY A 269 -19.75 5.71 -21.19
CA GLY A 269 -20.25 4.82 -22.24
C GLY A 269 -19.49 3.50 -22.41
N ALA A 270 -18.41 3.27 -21.67
CA ALA A 270 -17.72 1.99 -21.73
C ALA A 270 -18.58 0.87 -21.14
N LYS A 271 -18.51 -0.30 -21.79
CA LYS A 271 -19.20 -1.50 -21.32
C LYS A 271 -18.33 -2.26 -20.34
N LEU A 272 -18.76 -2.30 -19.09
CA LEU A 272 -18.12 -3.11 -18.04
C LEU A 272 -18.29 -4.60 -18.33
N ARG A 273 -17.29 -5.40 -18.01
CA ARG A 273 -17.41 -6.87 -18.05
C ARG A 273 -18.33 -7.34 -16.92
N PRO A 274 -19.17 -8.36 -17.18
CA PRO A 274 -19.94 -8.97 -16.11
C PRO A 274 -19.02 -9.66 -15.11
N PHE A 275 -19.44 -9.71 -13.86
CA PHE A 275 -18.73 -10.51 -12.86
C PHE A 275 -18.92 -12.01 -13.16
N ASN A 276 -17.85 -12.76 -13.01
CA ASN A 276 -17.94 -14.22 -13.04
C ASN A 276 -18.64 -14.71 -11.78
N ASP A 277 -19.53 -15.66 -11.94
CA ASP A 277 -20.12 -16.36 -10.81
C ASP A 277 -19.08 -17.34 -10.22
N LEU A 278 -18.53 -16.97 -9.07
CA LEU A 278 -17.50 -17.77 -8.38
C LEU A 278 -18.09 -18.86 -7.48
N THR A 279 -19.42 -19.04 -7.50
CA THR A 279 -20.09 -20.08 -6.71
C THR A 279 -20.27 -21.40 -7.49
N LYS A 280 -19.79 -21.46 -8.74
CA LYS A 280 -19.86 -22.63 -9.62
C LYS A 280 -18.51 -23.31 -9.72
#